data_2e9c33c6fcf65bae7bf519f41f28be82
#
_entry.id   2e9c33c6fcf65bae7bf519f41f28be82
#
_cell.length_a   1.000
_cell.length_b   1.000
_cell.length_c   1.000
_cell.angle_alpha   90.00
_cell.angle_beta   90.00
_cell.angle_gamma   90.00
#
_symmetry.space_group_name_H-M   'P 1'
#
loop_
_entity.id
_entity.type
_entity.pdbx_description
1 polymer ?
#
loop_
_entity_poly.entity_id
_entity_poly.type
_entity_poly.pdbx_seq_one_letter_code
_entity_poly.pdbx_strand_id
1 'polypeptide(L)'
;MSCRAHIDSSSVATGRSHAADARYDAARRTDFSDPDRRVGPGMDETASYSLPMHSGASSRFLIGVAAVLATAGLLAGCSGSDDEGGSGSDGGRPSSTVVASDADVVLAVDGDDAVAHVDDRFQSYNIEMVEVTGGEFWKPYDSGPGKVTRPPIDLTSERLRNLARGLGPAYIRVSGSWANTTYFDPEGTSGGVKPEGFGGVLTGDQWKGVGDFARAVDGEVVTSFASGTGVRDAAGVWQPDQARSLLEFSKANDVPVVAAELVNEPSIPLGVPAGYDAAAFGRDFTTFKEMVDDVMPDLRIVGPGAVEDVTPIILKGPAIPAEDMFKAADGDFDVVSYHFYPKVSERCGSKEGPEVALTQEFLSRIETDKDFYEGLRDQYQPDAPMWVTEIAQAACGGDRWASTYRDVIRYVDSNGRLATGDGDAMFHNTLAASDYALLDEDGLVPRPNYWAAVLWHRLMGPAVLDVTHHPAPDLSVYAHCTPGAEDPSVTYAVVNSSETETRTVATGSGSAEVYLLTSDSLDSGSISLNGTVLAAADDGTLPPMEAEKATGSVEVPPASVAFVVEPTDVRACSR
;
A
#
# COMPACT_ATOMS: atom_id res chain seq x y z
N MET A 1 59.14 8.77 10.87
CA MET A 1 59.52 7.86 11.97
C MET A 1 58.54 6.71 11.87
N SER A 2 58.66 5.75 11.07
CA SER A 2 59.54 4.56 10.97
C SER A 2 59.58 3.74 12.26
N CYS A 3 58.95 2.58 12.22
CA CYS A 3 59.53 1.29 12.57
C CYS A 3 58.63 0.13 12.16
N ARG A 4 59.17 -0.69 11.28
CA ARG A 4 58.77 -2.06 10.87
C ARG A 4 59.31 -3.09 11.85
N ALA A 5 58.67 -4.27 11.93
CA ALA A 5 59.27 -5.62 12.03
C ALA A 5 58.11 -6.61 11.93
N HIS A 6 57.92 -7.48 11.03
CA HIS A 6 58.66 -8.60 10.39
C HIS A 6 58.95 -9.76 11.33
N ILE A 7 58.67 -10.94 10.77
CA ILE A 7 59.19 -12.31 10.96
C ILE A 7 58.13 -13.28 11.52
N ASP A 8 57.97 -14.49 11.08
CA ASP A 8 58.22 -15.36 9.93
C ASP A 8 57.71 -16.77 10.29
N SER A 9 57.13 -17.41 9.34
CA SER A 9 57.20 -18.77 8.79
C SER A 9 57.24 -20.05 9.64
N SER A 10 56.54 -21.02 9.05
CA SER A 10 56.78 -22.47 8.86
C SER A 10 56.34 -23.41 10.00
N SER A 11 55.75 -24.59 9.77
CA SER A 11 55.94 -25.69 8.80
C SER A 11 54.86 -26.75 8.99
N VAL A 12 54.29 -27.27 7.93
CA VAL A 12 54.36 -28.62 7.32
C VAL A 12 54.35 -29.85 8.25
N ALA A 13 53.34 -30.76 8.03
CA ALA A 13 53.43 -32.24 7.89
C ALA A 13 52.01 -32.84 7.69
N THR A 14 51.64 -33.32 6.56
CA THR A 14 51.59 -34.65 5.91
C THR A 14 51.19 -35.82 6.82
N GLY A 15 50.12 -36.52 6.37
CA GLY A 15 49.76 -37.85 6.86
C GLY A 15 48.58 -38.44 6.07
N ARG A 16 48.90 -39.43 5.24
CA ARG A 16 48.03 -40.21 4.33
C ARG A 16 47.20 -41.25 5.05
N SER A 17 46.02 -41.46 4.49
CA SER A 17 45.44 -42.70 3.85
C SER A 17 44.81 -43.72 4.77
N HIS A 18 43.60 -44.14 4.46
CA HIS A 18 43.28 -45.47 3.91
C HIS A 18 41.80 -45.55 3.51
N ALA A 19 41.60 -46.11 2.33
CA ALA A 19 40.33 -46.52 1.74
C ALA A 19 39.88 -47.88 2.35
N ALA A 20 38.57 -48.12 2.35
CA ALA A 20 38.03 -49.47 2.29
C ALA A 20 36.70 -49.47 1.55
N ASP A 21 36.73 -50.13 0.40
CA ASP A 21 35.61 -50.60 -0.42
C ASP A 21 34.75 -51.61 0.34
N ALA A 22 33.45 -51.63 0.10
CA ALA A 22 32.65 -52.85 0.08
C ALA A 22 31.40 -52.68 -0.79
N ARG A 23 31.43 -53.33 -1.91
CA ARG A 23 30.30 -53.61 -2.83
C ARG A 23 29.31 -54.54 -2.15
N TYR A 24 28.02 -54.40 -2.47
CA TYR A 24 27.12 -55.54 -2.63
C TYR A 24 26.11 -55.27 -3.74
N ASP A 25 25.97 -56.30 -4.57
CA ASP A 25 25.39 -56.37 -5.89
C ASP A 25 23.99 -57.03 -5.86
N ALA A 26 23.15 -56.64 -6.82
CA ALA A 26 22.23 -57.44 -7.63
C ALA A 26 20.86 -57.95 -7.11
N ALA A 27 19.92 -57.56 -7.92
CA ALA A 27 18.89 -58.42 -8.58
C ALA A 27 17.49 -58.49 -7.95
N ARG A 28 16.50 -57.96 -8.65
CA ARG A 28 15.57 -58.77 -9.49
C ARG A 28 14.62 -57.90 -10.32
N ARG A 29 14.68 -58.15 -11.63
CA ARG A 29 13.66 -57.81 -12.60
C ARG A 29 12.43 -58.68 -12.40
N THR A 30 11.23 -58.11 -12.59
CA THR A 30 10.12 -58.84 -13.23
C THR A 30 9.36 -57.87 -14.14
N ASP A 31 9.43 -58.21 -15.39
CA ASP A 31 8.67 -57.79 -16.54
C ASP A 31 7.20 -58.24 -16.41
N PHE A 32 6.24 -57.41 -16.73
CA PHE A 32 4.95 -57.85 -17.25
C PHE A 32 4.37 -56.73 -18.15
N SER A 33 4.54 -56.98 -19.42
CA SER A 33 3.81 -56.38 -20.53
C SER A 33 2.45 -57.04 -20.67
N ASP A 34 1.38 -56.27 -20.75
CA ASP A 34 0.15 -56.68 -21.45
C ASP A 34 -0.59 -55.46 -21.99
N PRO A 35 -0.84 -55.37 -23.33
CA PRO A 35 -1.58 -54.30 -23.92
C PRO A 35 -3.02 -54.79 -24.17
N ASP A 36 -4.02 -54.12 -23.67
CA ASP A 36 -5.36 -53.93 -24.22
C ASP A 36 -6.37 -53.53 -23.14
N ARG A 37 -6.72 -52.25 -23.05
CA ARG A 37 -8.08 -51.86 -22.70
C ARG A 37 -8.43 -50.46 -23.28
N ARG A 38 -9.54 -50.50 -23.95
CA ARG A 38 -10.15 -49.52 -24.80
C ARG A 38 -10.55 -48.23 -24.06
N VAL A 39 -10.47 -47.16 -24.81
CA VAL A 39 -10.97 -45.81 -24.60
C VAL A 39 -12.50 -45.79 -24.37
N GLY A 40 -12.94 -45.05 -23.37
CA GLY A 40 -14.31 -44.56 -23.22
C GLY A 40 -14.26 -43.12 -22.69
N PRO A 41 -15.16 -42.23 -23.15
CA PRO A 41 -14.99 -40.79 -23.05
C PRO A 41 -15.63 -40.19 -21.81
N GLY A 42 -15.00 -39.11 -21.33
CA GLY A 42 -15.66 -37.95 -20.73
C GLY A 42 -16.07 -38.06 -19.28
N MET A 43 -15.47 -37.25 -18.44
CA MET A 43 -16.18 -36.56 -17.36
C MET A 43 -15.46 -35.26 -16.99
N ASP A 44 -16.22 -34.17 -17.12
CA ASP A 44 -15.98 -32.86 -16.56
C ASP A 44 -15.86 -32.95 -15.04
N GLU A 45 -14.77 -32.46 -14.46
CA GLU A 45 -14.70 -32.23 -13.01
C GLU A 45 -14.68 -30.72 -12.73
N THR A 46 -15.88 -30.18 -12.56
CA THR A 46 -16.10 -28.95 -11.79
C THR A 46 -16.20 -29.34 -10.31
N ALA A 47 -15.14 -29.17 -9.56
CA ALA A 47 -15.15 -29.34 -8.11
C ALA A 47 -15.79 -28.11 -7.43
N SER A 48 -17.07 -28.20 -7.13
CA SER A 48 -17.78 -27.32 -6.21
C SER A 48 -17.55 -27.78 -4.78
N TYR A 49 -16.86 -26.98 -3.98
CA TYR A 49 -16.78 -27.20 -2.53
C TYR A 49 -18.06 -26.66 -1.86
N SER A 50 -18.93 -27.58 -1.46
CA SER A 50 -20.05 -27.30 -0.56
C SER A 50 -19.69 -27.75 0.85
N LEU A 51 -19.70 -26.84 1.80
CA LEU A 51 -19.56 -27.12 3.24
C LEU A 51 -20.94 -27.43 3.84
N PRO A 52 -21.08 -28.40 4.76
CA PRO A 52 -22.35 -28.75 5.38
C PRO A 52 -22.71 -27.77 6.52
N MET A 53 -23.93 -27.27 6.47
CA MET A 53 -24.54 -26.52 7.57
C MET A 53 -24.96 -27.48 8.70
N HIS A 54 -24.45 -27.24 9.90
CA HIS A 54 -25.01 -27.82 11.12
C HIS A 54 -25.83 -26.76 11.87
N SER A 55 -27.10 -27.03 12.03
CA SER A 55 -28.06 -26.33 12.88
C SER A 55 -27.87 -26.70 14.35
N GLY A 56 -27.78 -25.70 15.24
CA GLY A 56 -27.72 -25.94 16.68
C GLY A 56 -28.08 -24.72 17.52
N ALA A 57 -29.37 -24.67 17.89
CA ALA A 57 -29.96 -24.22 19.15
C ALA A 57 -29.57 -22.87 19.80
N SER A 58 -30.58 -22.04 19.87
CA SER A 58 -30.78 -20.83 20.68
C SER A 58 -30.49 -20.99 22.17
N SER A 59 -29.80 -20.01 22.76
CA SER A 59 -29.92 -19.68 24.19
C SER A 59 -30.01 -18.17 24.35
N ARG A 60 -31.18 -17.75 24.83
CA ARG A 60 -31.50 -16.36 25.20
C ARG A 60 -30.83 -16.03 26.56
N PHE A 61 -30.05 -14.97 26.62
CA PHE A 61 -29.74 -14.29 27.87
C PHE A 61 -30.32 -12.87 27.85
N LEU A 62 -31.24 -12.64 28.78
CA LEU A 62 -31.76 -11.33 29.15
C LEU A 62 -30.74 -10.65 30.07
N ILE A 63 -30.32 -9.45 29.72
CA ILE A 63 -29.69 -8.53 30.69
C ILE A 63 -30.46 -7.23 30.68
N GLY A 64 -30.84 -6.83 31.92
CA GLY A 64 -31.75 -5.77 32.21
C GLY A 64 -31.12 -4.37 32.06
N VAL A 65 -32.00 -3.46 31.70
CA VAL A 65 -31.78 -2.01 31.68
C VAL A 65 -31.87 -1.46 33.10
N ALA A 66 -30.83 -0.75 33.56
CA ALA A 66 -30.89 0.11 34.71
C ALA A 66 -30.81 1.58 34.27
N ALA A 67 -31.90 2.28 34.37
CA ALA A 67 -31.99 3.72 34.21
C ALA A 67 -31.49 4.43 35.47
N VAL A 68 -30.60 5.41 35.33
CA VAL A 68 -30.28 6.37 36.38
C VAL A 68 -30.68 7.76 35.91
N LEU A 69 -31.68 8.30 36.56
CA LEU A 69 -32.06 9.71 36.55
C LEU A 69 -31.08 10.53 37.39
N ALA A 70 -30.55 11.61 36.88
CA ALA A 70 -29.93 12.64 37.68
C ALA A 70 -30.44 14.02 37.28
N THR A 71 -30.87 14.71 38.30
CA THR A 71 -31.63 15.95 38.42
C THR A 71 -30.82 17.20 38.08
N ALA A 72 -31.53 18.17 37.51
CA ALA A 72 -31.11 19.55 37.26
C ALA A 72 -30.87 20.33 38.57
N GLY A 73 -29.91 21.24 38.56
CA GLY A 73 -29.68 22.27 39.54
C GLY A 73 -29.29 23.58 38.91
N LEU A 74 -30.26 24.49 38.78
CA LEU A 74 -30.05 25.89 38.48
C LEU A 74 -29.49 26.61 39.71
N LEU A 75 -28.47 27.47 39.53
CA LEU A 75 -28.29 28.64 40.39
C LEU A 75 -27.71 29.79 39.58
N ALA A 76 -28.49 30.86 39.53
CA ALA A 76 -28.12 32.19 39.04
C ALA A 76 -27.42 32.97 40.16
N GLY A 77 -26.55 33.90 39.80
CA GLY A 77 -25.96 34.87 40.72
C GLY A 77 -25.26 35.99 39.96
N CYS A 78 -25.82 37.18 40.09
CA CYS A 78 -25.46 38.45 39.43
C CYS A 78 -24.34 39.22 40.11
N SER A 79 -23.71 40.09 39.31
CA SER A 79 -23.35 41.50 39.53
C SER A 79 -22.15 41.88 40.41
N GLY A 80 -21.42 42.89 39.86
CA GLY A 80 -20.70 43.94 40.58
C GLY A 80 -19.41 44.37 39.91
N SER A 81 -19.46 45.32 39.19
CA SER A 81 -18.89 46.64 38.79
C SER A 81 -17.59 47.09 39.50
N ASP A 82 -16.78 47.78 38.62
CA ASP A 82 -15.88 48.95 38.79
C ASP A 82 -14.57 48.80 39.59
N ASP A 83 -13.42 49.16 39.04
CA ASP A 83 -12.84 50.47 38.81
C ASP A 83 -11.36 50.43 38.30
N GLU A 84 -11.10 51.27 37.32
CA GLU A 84 -9.94 52.13 37.03
C GLU A 84 -8.46 51.70 37.21
N GLY A 85 -7.72 51.89 36.12
CA GLY A 85 -6.51 52.71 36.08
C GLY A 85 -5.15 52.01 35.97
N GLY A 86 -4.52 52.11 34.77
CA GLY A 86 -3.09 51.87 34.63
C GLY A 86 -2.61 51.82 33.20
N SER A 87 -2.19 52.95 32.65
CA SER A 87 -1.55 53.08 31.34
C SER A 87 -0.19 52.37 31.26
N GLY A 88 -0.06 51.49 30.27
CA GLY A 88 1.24 50.91 29.81
C GLY A 88 1.13 50.66 28.33
N SER A 89 1.76 51.55 27.53
CA SER A 89 1.90 51.41 26.08
C SER A 89 2.88 50.29 25.79
N ASP A 90 2.38 49.18 25.26
CA ASP A 90 3.20 48.23 24.54
C ASP A 90 2.58 47.98 23.17
N GLY A 91 3.42 47.98 22.13
CA GLY A 91 2.99 47.94 20.73
C GLY A 91 2.32 46.60 20.38
N GLY A 92 1.00 46.61 20.45
CA GLY A 92 0.19 45.48 20.02
C GLY A 92 0.18 45.35 18.50
N ARG A 93 0.71 44.27 18.04
CA ARG A 93 0.43 43.65 16.74
C ARG A 93 -1.09 43.63 16.54
N PRO A 94 -1.65 43.99 15.39
CA PRO A 94 -3.08 43.86 15.20
C PRO A 94 -3.45 42.37 15.16
N SER A 95 -3.99 41.86 16.27
CA SER A 95 -4.73 40.62 16.25
C SER A 95 -6.00 40.83 15.45
N SER A 96 -6.00 40.38 14.19
CA SER A 96 -7.22 40.28 13.41
C SER A 96 -8.04 39.13 13.96
N THR A 97 -8.89 39.42 14.95
CA THR A 97 -9.97 38.51 15.34
C THR A 97 -10.98 38.46 14.21
N VAL A 98 -10.77 37.57 13.23
CA VAL A 98 -11.85 37.06 12.40
C VAL A 98 -12.76 36.26 13.31
N VAL A 99 -14.03 36.65 13.37
CA VAL A 99 -15.04 36.01 14.21
C VAL A 99 -15.34 34.63 13.63
N ALA A 100 -14.67 33.61 14.13
CA ALA A 100 -14.88 32.19 13.81
C ALA A 100 -16.08 31.59 14.58
N SER A 101 -17.17 32.35 14.75
CA SER A 101 -18.25 31.95 15.66
C SER A 101 -19.19 30.86 15.09
N ASP A 102 -19.09 30.52 13.81
CA ASP A 102 -20.03 29.61 13.13
C ASP A 102 -19.31 28.52 12.28
N ALA A 103 -17.98 28.38 12.38
CA ALA A 103 -17.23 27.33 11.69
C ALA A 103 -17.20 26.04 12.50
N ASP A 104 -17.27 24.89 11.82
CA ASP A 104 -17.12 23.56 12.44
C ASP A 104 -15.70 23.33 12.94
N VAL A 105 -14.70 23.89 12.22
CA VAL A 105 -13.28 23.83 12.62
C VAL A 105 -12.54 25.09 12.18
N VAL A 106 -11.50 25.44 12.92
CA VAL A 106 -10.48 26.42 12.49
C VAL A 106 -9.23 25.66 12.09
N LEU A 107 -8.77 25.85 10.87
CA LEU A 107 -7.53 25.24 10.40
C LEU A 107 -6.36 25.87 11.16
N ALA A 108 -5.68 25.05 11.93
CA ALA A 108 -4.53 25.47 12.72
C ALA A 108 -3.60 24.27 12.95
N VAL A 109 -2.32 24.53 12.91
CA VAL A 109 -1.26 23.57 13.27
C VAL A 109 -0.89 23.77 14.73
N ASP A 110 -0.66 22.67 15.46
CA ASP A 110 -0.15 22.71 16.82
C ASP A 110 1.38 22.59 16.82
N GLY A 111 2.03 23.64 17.31
CA GLY A 111 3.50 23.70 17.35
C GLY A 111 4.18 24.20 16.08
N ASP A 112 5.51 24.16 16.08
CA ASP A 112 6.39 24.69 15.03
C ASP A 112 7.19 23.61 14.30
N ASP A 113 7.19 22.38 14.80
CA ASP A 113 7.97 21.26 14.31
C ASP A 113 7.06 20.23 13.61
N ALA A 114 7.59 19.51 12.65
CA ALA A 114 6.92 18.35 12.08
C ALA A 114 6.79 17.23 13.12
N VAL A 115 5.65 16.57 13.15
CA VAL A 115 5.40 15.40 14.03
C VAL A 115 5.85 14.11 13.38
N ALA A 116 5.89 14.06 12.04
CA ALA A 116 6.42 12.95 11.27
C ALA A 116 7.04 13.46 9.95
N HIS A 117 7.83 12.61 9.32
CA HIS A 117 8.33 12.85 7.96
C HIS A 117 8.10 11.58 7.16
N VAL A 118 7.33 11.68 6.09
CA VAL A 118 7.14 10.58 5.14
C VAL A 118 8.18 10.65 4.02
N ASP A 119 8.39 9.54 3.31
CA ASP A 119 9.24 9.48 2.13
C ASP A 119 8.71 10.42 1.02
N ASP A 120 9.59 11.00 0.22
CA ASP A 120 9.19 11.81 -0.96
C ASP A 120 8.35 10.97 -1.96
N ARG A 121 8.47 9.63 -1.91
CA ARG A 121 7.69 8.65 -2.65
C ARG A 121 6.58 8.02 -1.80
N PHE A 122 6.12 8.73 -0.76
CA PHE A 122 5.06 8.24 0.14
C PHE A 122 3.90 7.61 -0.63
N GLN A 123 3.40 8.34 -1.64
CA GLN A 123 2.34 7.85 -2.51
C GLN A 123 2.93 7.09 -3.69
N SER A 124 2.94 5.78 -3.58
CA SER A 124 3.47 4.84 -4.56
C SER A 124 2.36 3.94 -5.13
N TYR A 125 2.68 3.05 -6.06
CA TYR A 125 1.68 2.17 -6.67
C TYR A 125 2.27 0.84 -7.13
N ASN A 126 1.38 -0.15 -7.28
CA ASN A 126 1.70 -1.47 -7.78
C ASN A 126 1.40 -1.59 -9.28
N ILE A 127 2.25 -2.32 -9.96
CA ILE A 127 1.95 -2.98 -11.24
C ILE A 127 2.10 -4.47 -10.94
N GLU A 128 1.00 -5.21 -10.95
CA GLU A 128 1.05 -6.64 -10.66
C GLU A 128 2.00 -7.37 -11.62
N MET A 129 2.73 -8.37 -11.13
CA MET A 129 3.60 -9.18 -12.00
C MET A 129 2.85 -9.72 -13.21
N VAL A 130 1.59 -10.08 -13.05
CA VAL A 130 0.74 -10.56 -14.15
C VAL A 130 0.37 -9.47 -15.15
N GLU A 131 0.40 -8.19 -14.79
CA GLU A 131 0.25 -7.11 -15.76
C GLU A 131 1.48 -7.02 -16.66
N VAL A 132 2.67 -7.25 -16.11
CA VAL A 132 3.93 -7.24 -16.89
C VAL A 132 4.07 -8.49 -17.77
N THR A 133 3.74 -9.66 -17.25
CA THR A 133 3.89 -10.94 -17.98
C THR A 133 2.73 -11.22 -18.93
N GLY A 134 1.57 -10.61 -18.69
CA GLY A 134 0.29 -11.07 -19.21
C GLY A 134 -0.21 -12.31 -18.46
N GLY A 135 -1.51 -12.54 -18.49
CA GLY A 135 -2.12 -13.68 -17.81
C GLY A 135 -3.51 -13.38 -17.26
N GLU A 136 -4.01 -14.27 -16.41
CA GLU A 136 -5.34 -14.12 -15.81
C GLU A 136 -5.29 -13.24 -14.56
N PHE A 137 -6.09 -12.18 -14.57
CA PHE A 137 -6.28 -11.29 -13.42
C PHE A 137 -7.75 -10.93 -13.23
N TRP A 138 -8.08 -10.30 -12.13
CA TRP A 138 -9.42 -9.82 -11.83
C TRP A 138 -9.92 -8.90 -12.94
N LYS A 139 -11.05 -9.23 -13.56
CA LYS A 139 -11.62 -8.37 -14.58
C LYS A 139 -12.57 -7.34 -13.95
N PRO A 140 -12.74 -6.15 -14.57
CA PRO A 140 -13.73 -5.18 -14.13
C PRO A 140 -15.14 -5.78 -14.10
N TYR A 141 -15.96 -5.35 -13.15
CA TYR A 141 -17.33 -5.86 -12.99
C TYR A 141 -18.20 -5.60 -14.21
N ASP A 142 -17.97 -4.52 -14.94
CA ASP A 142 -18.71 -4.21 -16.17
C ASP A 142 -18.48 -5.26 -17.26
N SER A 143 -17.37 -5.95 -17.21
CA SER A 143 -17.05 -7.10 -18.07
C SER A 143 -17.57 -8.43 -17.53
N GLY A 144 -18.23 -8.43 -16.34
CA GLY A 144 -18.78 -9.59 -15.63
C GLY A 144 -17.85 -10.14 -14.52
N PRO A 145 -18.30 -11.12 -13.73
CA PRO A 145 -17.53 -11.66 -12.62
C PRO A 145 -16.32 -12.51 -13.07
N GLY A 146 -15.35 -12.68 -12.16
CA GLY A 146 -14.23 -13.59 -12.33
C GLY A 146 -12.94 -12.95 -12.82
N LYS A 147 -12.12 -13.73 -13.52
CA LYS A 147 -10.84 -13.32 -14.10
C LYS A 147 -10.92 -13.26 -15.63
N VAL A 148 -10.02 -12.51 -16.23
CA VAL A 148 -9.83 -12.42 -17.67
C VAL A 148 -8.35 -12.54 -17.98
N THR A 149 -8.01 -13.20 -19.10
CA THR A 149 -6.63 -13.21 -19.62
C THR A 149 -6.34 -11.89 -20.31
N ARG A 150 -5.28 -11.20 -19.88
CA ARG A 150 -4.79 -9.95 -20.45
C ARG A 150 -3.48 -10.16 -21.20
N PRO A 151 -3.22 -9.38 -22.25
CA PRO A 151 -1.86 -9.24 -22.77
C PRO A 151 -0.99 -8.51 -21.73
N PRO A 152 0.35 -8.55 -21.86
CA PRO A 152 1.24 -7.67 -21.11
C PRO A 152 0.84 -6.20 -21.28
N ILE A 153 0.95 -5.42 -20.20
CA ILE A 153 0.72 -3.97 -20.23
C ILE A 153 1.77 -3.30 -21.15
N ASP A 154 1.35 -2.33 -21.94
CA ASP A 154 2.27 -1.56 -22.79
C ASP A 154 2.94 -0.43 -21.99
N LEU A 155 4.07 -0.76 -21.34
CA LEU A 155 4.90 0.19 -20.59
C LEU A 155 5.62 1.22 -21.48
N THR A 156 5.51 1.10 -22.82
CA THR A 156 6.03 2.09 -23.77
C THR A 156 5.02 3.16 -24.16
N SER A 157 3.74 2.96 -23.78
CA SER A 157 2.66 3.89 -24.05
C SER A 157 2.97 5.29 -23.51
N GLU A 158 2.98 6.29 -24.41
CA GLU A 158 3.18 7.70 -24.02
C GLU A 158 2.09 8.17 -23.06
N ARG A 159 0.84 7.78 -23.33
CA ARG A 159 -0.31 8.07 -22.46
C ARG A 159 -0.09 7.54 -21.03
N LEU A 160 0.30 6.27 -20.89
CA LEU A 160 0.56 5.66 -19.58
C LEU A 160 1.69 6.41 -18.86
N ARG A 161 2.79 6.70 -19.56
CA ARG A 161 3.94 7.41 -18.99
C ARG A 161 3.60 8.83 -18.56
N ASN A 162 2.80 9.56 -19.33
CA ASN A 162 2.38 10.92 -18.97
C ASN A 162 1.49 10.92 -17.73
N LEU A 163 0.56 9.97 -17.63
CA LEU A 163 -0.28 9.80 -16.46
C LEU A 163 0.55 9.38 -15.23
N ALA A 164 1.44 8.42 -15.38
CA ALA A 164 2.28 7.96 -14.27
C ALA A 164 3.24 9.07 -13.75
N ARG A 165 3.74 9.97 -14.62
CA ARG A 165 4.51 11.14 -14.17
C ARG A 165 3.71 12.07 -13.28
N GLY A 166 2.39 12.13 -13.43
CA GLY A 166 1.51 12.91 -12.55
C GLY A 166 1.46 12.38 -11.12
N LEU A 167 1.91 11.13 -10.91
CA LEU A 167 1.95 10.45 -9.61
C LEU A 167 3.37 10.37 -9.02
N GLY A 168 4.39 10.81 -9.75
CA GLY A 168 5.79 10.65 -9.34
C GLY A 168 6.41 11.88 -8.69
N PRO A 169 7.53 11.71 -7.96
CA PRO A 169 8.29 10.46 -7.83
C PRO A 169 7.54 9.37 -7.06
N ALA A 170 7.75 8.10 -7.41
CA ALA A 170 7.07 6.98 -6.77
C ALA A 170 7.92 5.72 -6.74
N TYR A 171 7.72 4.84 -5.76
CA TYR A 171 8.10 3.45 -5.88
C TYR A 171 7.08 2.73 -6.76
N ILE A 172 7.57 1.87 -7.63
CA ILE A 172 6.77 1.02 -8.51
C ILE A 172 6.98 -0.42 -8.08
N ARG A 173 6.02 -0.98 -7.37
CA ARG A 173 6.14 -2.36 -6.90
C ARG A 173 5.61 -3.32 -7.95
N VAL A 174 6.51 -4.13 -8.50
CA VAL A 174 6.18 -5.21 -9.44
C VAL A 174 6.24 -6.54 -8.69
N SER A 175 5.08 -6.98 -8.20
CA SER A 175 4.95 -8.11 -7.28
C SER A 175 3.55 -8.74 -7.38
N GLY A 176 2.91 -9.03 -6.24
CA GLY A 176 1.61 -9.69 -6.12
C GLY A 176 1.70 -11.21 -6.10
N SER A 177 0.57 -11.88 -5.84
CA SER A 177 0.52 -13.35 -5.71
C SER A 177 1.03 -14.09 -6.94
N TRP A 178 0.99 -13.49 -8.13
CA TRP A 178 1.52 -14.07 -9.37
C TRP A 178 3.05 -14.10 -9.41
N ALA A 179 3.72 -13.16 -8.76
CA ALA A 179 5.18 -13.15 -8.65
C ALA A 179 5.69 -14.43 -7.97
N ASN A 180 4.98 -14.93 -6.96
CA ASN A 180 5.32 -16.15 -6.22
C ASN A 180 5.51 -17.39 -7.10
N THR A 181 4.98 -17.38 -8.32
CA THR A 181 5.07 -18.50 -9.26
C THR A 181 5.60 -18.09 -10.64
N THR A 182 6.21 -16.93 -10.78
CA THR A 182 6.74 -16.46 -12.07
C THR A 182 8.18 -16.92 -12.27
N TYR A 183 8.44 -17.56 -13.41
CA TYR A 183 9.77 -17.94 -13.89
C TYR A 183 10.43 -16.75 -14.58
N PHE A 184 11.65 -16.40 -14.21
CA PHE A 184 12.45 -15.41 -14.91
C PHE A 184 13.27 -16.06 -16.03
N ASP A 185 13.04 -15.63 -17.28
CA ASP A 185 13.72 -16.08 -18.50
C ASP A 185 14.50 -14.91 -19.12
N PRO A 186 15.74 -14.65 -18.64
CA PRO A 186 16.52 -13.50 -19.08
C PRO A 186 16.82 -13.49 -20.59
N GLU A 187 16.95 -14.67 -21.21
CA GLU A 187 17.30 -14.83 -22.61
C GLU A 187 16.08 -15.02 -23.54
N GLY A 188 14.87 -15.13 -22.99
CA GLY A 188 13.65 -15.40 -23.74
C GLY A 188 13.61 -16.79 -24.43
N THR A 189 14.43 -17.72 -23.94
CA THR A 189 14.63 -19.04 -24.57
C THR A 189 13.49 -20.02 -24.34
N SER A 190 12.68 -19.79 -23.30
CA SER A 190 11.50 -20.61 -23.04
C SER A 190 10.41 -20.47 -24.10
N GLY A 191 10.45 -19.38 -24.89
CA GLY A 191 9.39 -19.04 -25.84
C GLY A 191 8.02 -18.85 -25.20
N GLY A 192 7.98 -18.46 -23.90
CA GLY A 192 6.77 -18.31 -23.11
C GLY A 192 6.23 -19.62 -22.54
N VAL A 193 6.95 -20.73 -22.71
CA VAL A 193 6.58 -22.02 -22.09
C VAL A 193 6.95 -22.00 -20.62
N LYS A 194 5.98 -22.19 -19.75
CA LYS A 194 6.16 -22.25 -18.29
C LYS A 194 6.85 -23.55 -17.90
N PRO A 195 8.01 -23.51 -17.23
CA PRO A 195 8.60 -24.70 -16.63
C PRO A 195 7.68 -25.31 -15.56
N GLU A 196 7.91 -26.58 -15.24
CA GLU A 196 7.16 -27.26 -14.19
C GLU A 196 7.30 -26.51 -12.86
N GLY A 197 6.18 -26.32 -12.15
CA GLY A 197 6.11 -25.59 -10.88
C GLY A 197 5.95 -24.07 -11.01
N PHE A 198 5.90 -23.53 -12.24
CA PHE A 198 5.68 -22.09 -12.48
C PHE A 198 4.32 -21.79 -13.14
N GLY A 199 3.75 -20.64 -12.73
CA GLY A 199 2.47 -20.13 -13.20
C GLY A 199 2.58 -19.06 -14.30
N GLY A 200 3.72 -18.38 -14.41
CA GLY A 200 4.01 -17.30 -15.36
C GLY A 200 5.44 -17.36 -15.90
N VAL A 201 5.73 -16.54 -16.91
CA VAL A 201 7.09 -16.31 -17.43
C VAL A 201 7.31 -14.82 -17.59
N LEU A 202 8.35 -14.31 -16.96
CA LEU A 202 8.86 -12.95 -17.11
C LEU A 202 10.11 -13.00 -17.98
N THR A 203 10.09 -12.39 -19.15
CA THR A 203 11.26 -12.33 -20.01
C THR A 203 12.19 -11.17 -19.65
N GLY A 204 13.48 -11.27 -20.02
CA GLY A 204 14.43 -10.17 -19.86
C GLY A 204 13.98 -8.89 -20.56
N ASP A 205 13.33 -8.98 -21.73
CA ASP A 205 12.81 -7.80 -22.44
C ASP A 205 11.64 -7.14 -21.68
N GLN A 206 10.74 -7.92 -21.07
CA GLN A 206 9.67 -7.37 -20.24
C GLN A 206 10.25 -6.67 -18.99
N TRP A 207 11.25 -7.28 -18.35
CA TRP A 207 11.88 -6.69 -17.16
C TRP A 207 12.68 -5.42 -17.49
N LYS A 208 13.35 -5.36 -18.62
CA LYS A 208 13.95 -4.10 -19.13
C LYS A 208 12.88 -3.05 -19.40
N GLY A 209 11.72 -3.46 -19.94
CA GLY A 209 10.57 -2.56 -20.12
C GLY A 209 10.10 -1.92 -18.81
N VAL A 210 10.11 -2.67 -17.69
CA VAL A 210 9.84 -2.14 -16.34
C VAL A 210 10.87 -1.07 -15.97
N GLY A 211 12.16 -1.34 -16.15
CA GLY A 211 13.22 -0.37 -15.88
C GLY A 211 13.13 0.89 -16.75
N ASP A 212 12.81 0.73 -18.03
CA ASP A 212 12.61 1.86 -18.96
C ASP A 212 11.39 2.71 -18.57
N PHE A 213 10.33 2.08 -18.13
CA PHE A 213 9.14 2.76 -17.61
C PHE A 213 9.48 3.53 -16.32
N ALA A 214 10.09 2.87 -15.34
CA ALA A 214 10.46 3.49 -14.07
C ALA A 214 11.30 4.75 -14.29
N ARG A 215 12.36 4.67 -15.09
CA ARG A 215 13.18 5.85 -15.43
C ARG A 215 12.41 6.96 -16.15
N ALA A 216 11.44 6.59 -17.00
CA ALA A 216 10.64 7.57 -17.74
C ALA A 216 9.68 8.36 -16.86
N VAL A 217 9.34 7.86 -15.67
CA VAL A 217 8.31 8.45 -14.77
C VAL A 217 8.87 8.86 -13.40
N ASP A 218 10.19 8.94 -13.26
CA ASP A 218 10.89 9.20 -11.99
C ASP A 218 10.53 8.17 -10.91
N GLY A 219 10.51 6.90 -11.31
CA GLY A 219 10.17 5.78 -10.45
C GLY A 219 11.38 4.92 -10.06
N GLU A 220 11.28 4.27 -8.91
CA GLU A 220 12.19 3.24 -8.41
C GLU A 220 11.44 1.93 -8.25
N VAL A 221 12.08 0.80 -8.57
CA VAL A 221 11.41 -0.50 -8.61
C VAL A 221 11.55 -1.23 -7.27
N VAL A 222 10.41 -1.71 -6.76
CA VAL A 222 10.33 -2.68 -5.66
C VAL A 222 9.79 -3.98 -6.24
N THR A 223 10.31 -5.16 -5.83
CA THR A 223 9.86 -6.44 -6.38
C THR A 223 9.85 -7.56 -5.34
N SER A 224 9.26 -8.70 -5.69
CA SER A 224 9.36 -9.95 -4.94
C SER A 224 9.71 -11.10 -5.88
N PHE A 225 10.01 -12.27 -5.31
CA PHE A 225 10.52 -13.39 -6.07
C PHE A 225 9.61 -14.61 -6.01
N ALA A 226 9.83 -15.53 -6.96
CA ALA A 226 9.17 -16.82 -6.93
C ALA A 226 9.51 -17.58 -5.64
N SER A 227 8.47 -18.13 -5.00
CA SER A 227 8.55 -18.91 -3.76
C SER A 227 7.87 -20.29 -3.88
N GLY A 228 7.16 -20.51 -4.99
CA GLY A 228 6.41 -21.72 -5.27
C GLY A 228 7.31 -22.94 -5.51
N THR A 229 6.70 -24.06 -5.92
CA THR A 229 7.37 -25.34 -6.07
C THR A 229 8.48 -25.37 -7.13
N GLY A 230 8.42 -24.46 -8.11
CA GLY A 230 9.41 -24.36 -9.20
C GLY A 230 10.80 -23.89 -8.76
N VAL A 231 10.91 -23.26 -7.59
CA VAL A 231 12.17 -22.77 -7.02
C VAL A 231 12.58 -23.53 -5.75
N ARG A 232 12.10 -24.77 -5.58
CA ARG A 232 12.44 -25.56 -4.40
C ARG A 232 13.10 -26.87 -4.75
N ASP A 233 14.04 -27.29 -3.92
CA ASP A 233 14.66 -28.60 -4.06
C ASP A 233 13.72 -29.74 -3.60
N ALA A 234 14.19 -30.98 -3.70
CA ALA A 234 13.43 -32.17 -3.31
C ALA A 234 13.09 -32.23 -1.81
N ALA A 235 13.76 -31.44 -0.97
CA ALA A 235 13.48 -31.30 0.45
C ALA A 235 12.54 -30.12 0.77
N GLY A 236 12.09 -29.39 -0.26
CA GLY A 236 11.22 -28.22 -0.13
C GLY A 236 11.96 -26.95 0.29
N VAL A 237 13.30 -26.94 0.23
CA VAL A 237 14.11 -25.76 0.55
C VAL A 237 14.15 -24.80 -0.65
N TRP A 238 13.90 -23.55 -0.40
CA TRP A 238 13.97 -22.50 -1.42
C TRP A 238 15.37 -22.36 -2.01
N GLN A 239 15.45 -22.19 -3.34
CA GLN A 239 16.69 -22.05 -4.08
C GLN A 239 16.77 -20.62 -4.67
N PRO A 240 17.87 -19.88 -4.47
CA PRO A 240 17.96 -18.46 -4.82
C PRO A 240 18.23 -18.20 -6.31
N ASP A 241 18.44 -19.23 -7.14
CA ASP A 241 18.94 -19.08 -8.52
C ASP A 241 18.07 -18.14 -9.38
N GLN A 242 16.75 -18.21 -9.26
CA GLN A 242 15.83 -17.35 -10.01
C GLN A 242 15.88 -15.89 -9.53
N ALA A 243 15.90 -15.66 -8.23
CA ALA A 243 16.02 -14.35 -7.62
C ALA A 243 17.39 -13.72 -7.97
N ARG A 244 18.47 -14.49 -7.82
CA ARG A 244 19.82 -14.10 -8.21
C ARG A 244 19.88 -13.67 -9.67
N SER A 245 19.34 -14.50 -10.57
CA SER A 245 19.33 -14.20 -12.02
C SER A 245 18.61 -12.89 -12.31
N LEU A 246 17.48 -12.61 -11.66
CA LEU A 246 16.73 -11.36 -11.84
C LEU A 246 17.52 -10.14 -11.33
N LEU A 247 18.14 -10.22 -10.15
CA LEU A 247 18.94 -9.12 -9.59
C LEU A 247 20.22 -8.87 -10.41
N GLU A 248 20.94 -9.92 -10.83
CA GLU A 248 22.12 -9.79 -11.69
C GLU A 248 21.76 -9.17 -13.05
N PHE A 249 20.63 -9.59 -13.62
CA PHE A 249 20.10 -9.01 -14.85
C PHE A 249 19.72 -7.54 -14.66
N SER A 250 19.06 -7.20 -13.54
CA SER A 250 18.69 -5.82 -13.21
C SER A 250 19.92 -4.92 -13.15
N LYS A 251 20.97 -5.36 -12.48
CA LYS A 251 22.23 -4.66 -12.37
C LYS A 251 22.93 -4.50 -13.73
N ALA A 252 22.92 -5.54 -14.56
CA ALA A 252 23.55 -5.51 -15.87
C ALA A 252 22.79 -4.65 -16.90
N ASN A 253 21.52 -4.35 -16.67
CA ASN A 253 20.65 -3.61 -17.58
C ASN A 253 20.09 -2.31 -16.98
N ASP A 254 20.69 -1.82 -15.88
CA ASP A 254 20.30 -0.59 -15.20
C ASP A 254 18.80 -0.51 -14.83
N VAL A 255 18.16 -1.64 -14.48
CA VAL A 255 16.81 -1.62 -13.91
C VAL A 255 16.93 -1.12 -12.47
N PRO A 256 16.24 -0.02 -12.09
CA PRO A 256 16.46 0.65 -10.81
C PRO A 256 15.73 -0.05 -9.66
N VAL A 257 16.08 -1.31 -9.38
CA VAL A 257 15.56 -2.08 -8.25
C VAL A 257 16.24 -1.59 -6.97
N VAL A 258 15.47 -1.00 -6.06
CA VAL A 258 15.99 -0.40 -4.82
C VAL A 258 15.58 -1.17 -3.56
N ALA A 259 14.56 -2.02 -3.68
CA ALA A 259 14.06 -2.81 -2.56
C ALA A 259 13.42 -4.12 -3.06
N ALA A 260 13.44 -5.15 -2.22
CA ALA A 260 12.83 -6.43 -2.57
C ALA A 260 12.29 -7.19 -1.35
N GLU A 261 11.20 -7.91 -1.57
CA GLU A 261 10.60 -8.87 -0.66
C GLU A 261 11.00 -10.31 -1.07
N LEU A 262 11.23 -11.20 -0.10
CA LEU A 262 11.44 -12.62 -0.43
C LEU A 262 10.24 -13.20 -1.19
N VAL A 263 9.03 -12.90 -0.75
CA VAL A 263 7.78 -13.48 -1.21
C VAL A 263 6.61 -12.53 -0.95
N ASN A 264 5.64 -12.49 -1.85
CA ASN A 264 4.39 -11.75 -1.63
C ASN A 264 3.47 -12.54 -0.68
N GLU A 265 2.95 -11.89 0.37
CA GLU A 265 1.94 -12.42 1.30
C GLU A 265 2.23 -13.82 1.86
N PRO A 266 3.37 -14.04 2.53
CA PRO A 266 3.69 -15.36 3.10
C PRO A 266 2.72 -15.81 4.19
N SER A 267 1.95 -14.90 4.77
CA SER A 267 0.93 -15.16 5.80
C SER A 267 -0.29 -15.92 5.29
N ILE A 268 -0.51 -15.97 3.96
CA ILE A 268 -1.61 -16.71 3.34
C ILE A 268 -1.09 -17.79 2.37
N PRO A 269 -1.84 -18.90 2.14
CA PRO A 269 -1.33 -20.03 1.36
C PRO A 269 -1.42 -19.82 -0.16
N LEU A 270 -1.26 -18.59 -0.65
CA LEU A 270 -1.30 -18.26 -2.07
C LEU A 270 0.10 -18.16 -2.64
N GLY A 271 0.51 -19.17 -3.41
CA GLY A 271 1.82 -19.18 -4.07
C GLY A 271 2.98 -19.66 -3.19
N VAL A 272 2.72 -20.02 -1.93
CA VAL A 272 3.68 -20.74 -1.09
C VAL A 272 3.37 -22.25 -1.06
N PRO A 273 4.35 -23.11 -0.79
CA PRO A 273 4.11 -24.56 -0.73
C PRO A 273 3.14 -24.96 0.38
N ALA A 274 2.42 -26.06 0.18
CA ALA A 274 1.59 -26.63 1.22
C ALA A 274 2.43 -26.99 2.46
N GLY A 275 1.99 -26.52 3.64
CA GLY A 275 2.70 -26.73 4.90
C GLY A 275 3.88 -25.77 5.13
N TYR A 276 3.97 -24.69 4.36
CA TYR A 276 4.89 -23.60 4.62
C TYR A 276 4.57 -22.96 5.97
N ASP A 277 5.57 -22.82 6.83
CA ASP A 277 5.44 -22.31 8.19
C ASP A 277 6.53 -21.26 8.50
N ALA A 278 6.48 -20.67 9.69
CA ALA A 278 7.46 -19.67 10.11
C ALA A 278 8.91 -20.19 10.09
N ALA A 279 9.14 -21.47 10.41
CA ALA A 279 10.48 -22.04 10.36
C ALA A 279 10.99 -22.17 8.92
N ALA A 280 10.09 -22.51 7.98
CA ALA A 280 10.42 -22.53 6.55
C ALA A 280 10.68 -21.11 6.03
N PHE A 281 9.86 -20.12 6.45
CA PHE A 281 10.08 -18.72 6.12
C PHE A 281 11.45 -18.23 6.61
N GLY A 282 11.80 -18.43 7.88
CA GLY A 282 13.09 -17.98 8.43
C GLY A 282 14.30 -18.62 7.74
N ARG A 283 14.23 -19.94 7.43
CA ARG A 283 15.27 -20.62 6.67
C ARG A 283 15.45 -20.02 5.26
N ASP A 284 14.33 -19.82 4.57
CA ASP A 284 14.32 -19.27 3.20
C ASP A 284 14.77 -17.80 3.21
N PHE A 285 14.37 -17.03 4.23
CA PHE A 285 14.79 -15.64 4.44
C PHE A 285 16.30 -15.52 4.68
N THR A 286 16.90 -16.40 5.48
CA THR A 286 18.36 -16.43 5.67
C THR A 286 19.08 -16.61 4.33
N THR A 287 18.64 -17.57 3.52
CA THR A 287 19.20 -17.81 2.18
C THR A 287 19.01 -16.62 1.24
N PHE A 288 17.84 -15.97 1.33
CA PHE A 288 17.54 -14.76 0.56
C PHE A 288 18.45 -13.60 0.93
N LYS A 289 18.62 -13.34 2.22
CA LYS A 289 19.52 -12.29 2.71
C LYS A 289 20.97 -12.53 2.26
N GLU A 290 21.50 -13.75 2.46
CA GLU A 290 22.85 -14.11 1.99
C GLU A 290 23.02 -13.88 0.47
N MET A 291 21.98 -14.16 -0.32
CA MET A 291 22.00 -13.92 -1.77
C MET A 291 21.98 -12.42 -2.10
N VAL A 292 21.16 -11.63 -1.39
CA VAL A 292 21.10 -10.16 -1.58
C VAL A 292 22.43 -9.52 -1.21
N ASP A 293 23.03 -9.87 -0.07
CA ASP A 293 24.33 -9.37 0.38
C ASP A 293 25.46 -9.64 -0.64
N ASP A 294 25.39 -10.77 -1.36
CA ASP A 294 26.35 -11.16 -2.39
C ASP A 294 26.13 -10.40 -3.72
N VAL A 295 24.88 -10.21 -4.16
CA VAL A 295 24.53 -9.67 -5.49
C VAL A 295 24.36 -8.16 -5.48
N MET A 296 23.58 -7.65 -4.53
CA MET A 296 23.19 -6.23 -4.43
C MET A 296 23.16 -5.77 -2.95
N PRO A 297 24.31 -5.57 -2.31
CA PRO A 297 24.37 -5.29 -0.87
C PRO A 297 23.71 -3.97 -0.44
N ASP A 298 23.40 -3.09 -1.38
CA ASP A 298 22.68 -1.82 -1.13
C ASP A 298 21.16 -1.97 -1.34
N LEU A 299 20.66 -3.17 -1.71
CA LEU A 299 19.23 -3.43 -1.89
C LEU A 299 18.55 -3.52 -0.52
N ARG A 300 17.52 -2.71 -0.31
CA ARG A 300 16.71 -2.79 0.93
C ARG A 300 15.89 -4.07 0.96
N ILE A 301 15.98 -4.81 2.06
CA ILE A 301 15.15 -6.00 2.31
C ILE A 301 13.85 -5.56 2.97
N VAL A 302 12.75 -5.79 2.28
CA VAL A 302 11.39 -5.42 2.71
C VAL A 302 10.66 -6.66 3.22
N GLY A 303 9.96 -6.55 4.32
CA GLY A 303 9.20 -7.67 4.85
C GLY A 303 8.52 -7.40 6.19
N PRO A 304 7.68 -8.37 6.65
CA PRO A 304 7.40 -9.65 6.00
C PRO A 304 6.36 -9.60 4.86
N GLY A 305 5.71 -8.46 4.55
CA GLY A 305 4.62 -8.37 3.58
C GLY A 305 3.38 -9.15 4.03
N ALA A 306 3.07 -9.11 5.33
CA ALA A 306 2.00 -9.89 5.94
C ALA A 306 0.63 -9.26 5.71
N VAL A 307 -0.41 -10.08 5.80
CA VAL A 307 -1.81 -9.68 5.70
C VAL A 307 -2.67 -10.58 6.60
N GLU A 308 -3.85 -10.13 6.98
CA GLU A 308 -4.85 -10.87 7.78
C GLU A 308 -4.56 -11.04 9.28
N ASP A 309 -3.53 -10.44 9.83
CA ASP A 309 -3.25 -10.54 11.26
C ASP A 309 -4.33 -9.86 12.12
N VAL A 310 -4.92 -8.77 11.61
CA VAL A 310 -5.94 -7.98 12.31
C VAL A 310 -7.26 -7.99 11.55
N THR A 311 -7.27 -7.52 10.30
CA THR A 311 -8.46 -7.50 9.45
C THR A 311 -8.52 -8.79 8.61
N PRO A 312 -9.41 -9.76 8.98
CA PRO A 312 -9.51 -11.00 8.22
C PRO A 312 -10.13 -10.75 6.84
N ILE A 313 -9.39 -11.04 5.77
CA ILE A 313 -9.85 -10.83 4.39
C ILE A 313 -10.18 -12.13 3.65
N ILE A 314 -9.29 -13.11 3.58
CA ILE A 314 -9.49 -14.36 2.84
C ILE A 314 -9.68 -15.54 3.79
N LEU A 315 -8.87 -15.62 4.84
CA LEU A 315 -8.91 -16.62 5.88
C LEU A 315 -9.59 -16.03 7.14
N LYS A 316 -9.70 -16.82 8.19
CA LYS A 316 -10.12 -16.33 9.51
C LYS A 316 -8.93 -16.00 10.41
N GLY A 317 -7.90 -15.47 9.83
CA GLY A 317 -6.61 -15.16 10.41
C GLY A 317 -5.48 -15.73 9.57
N PRO A 318 -4.22 -15.28 9.76
CA PRO A 318 -3.09 -15.67 8.94
C PRO A 318 -2.73 -17.14 9.15
N ALA A 319 -2.25 -17.82 8.10
CA ALA A 319 -1.66 -19.15 8.21
C ALA A 319 -0.31 -19.12 8.95
N ILE A 320 0.44 -18.01 8.79
CA ILE A 320 1.65 -17.70 9.54
C ILE A 320 1.48 -16.30 10.10
N PRO A 321 1.35 -16.11 11.42
CA PRO A 321 1.30 -14.80 12.04
C PRO A 321 2.53 -13.97 11.73
N ALA A 322 2.37 -12.66 11.52
CA ALA A 322 3.47 -11.73 11.28
C ALA A 322 4.54 -11.81 12.38
N GLU A 323 4.13 -11.84 13.65
CA GLU A 323 5.05 -11.96 14.79
C GLU A 323 5.97 -13.20 14.71
N ASP A 324 5.45 -14.32 14.21
CA ASP A 324 6.24 -15.54 14.06
C ASP A 324 7.23 -15.42 12.88
N MET A 325 6.90 -14.66 11.84
CA MET A 325 7.82 -14.33 10.75
C MET A 325 8.93 -13.37 11.21
N PHE A 326 8.61 -12.34 12.00
CA PHE A 326 9.61 -11.46 12.63
C PHE A 326 10.62 -12.26 13.47
N LYS A 327 10.14 -13.16 14.31
CA LYS A 327 11.01 -14.03 15.11
C LYS A 327 11.88 -14.95 14.26
N ALA A 328 11.32 -15.50 13.18
CA ALA A 328 12.02 -16.43 12.31
C ALA A 328 13.09 -15.75 11.44
N ALA A 329 12.89 -14.46 11.13
CA ALA A 329 13.83 -13.61 10.39
C ALA A 329 14.82 -12.85 11.29
N ASP A 330 14.80 -13.08 12.63
CA ASP A 330 15.56 -12.30 13.63
C ASP A 330 15.32 -10.78 13.54
N GLY A 331 14.14 -10.35 13.00
CA GLY A 331 13.80 -8.94 12.78
C GLY A 331 14.68 -8.23 11.74
N ASP A 332 15.37 -8.93 10.86
CA ASP A 332 16.40 -8.39 9.96
C ASP A 332 15.80 -7.85 8.64
N PHE A 333 14.83 -6.94 8.76
CA PHE A 333 14.24 -6.19 7.65
C PHE A 333 14.77 -4.76 7.64
N ASP A 334 15.19 -4.24 6.48
CA ASP A 334 15.53 -2.82 6.31
C ASP A 334 14.28 -1.94 6.28
N VAL A 335 13.13 -2.52 5.87
CA VAL A 335 11.81 -1.90 5.83
C VAL A 335 10.80 -2.91 6.32
N VAL A 336 10.01 -2.54 7.32
CA VAL A 336 8.88 -3.35 7.76
C VAL A 336 7.70 -3.12 6.84
N SER A 337 7.10 -4.18 6.31
CA SER A 337 5.98 -4.08 5.38
C SER A 337 4.79 -4.96 5.75
N TYR A 338 3.61 -4.47 5.38
CA TYR A 338 2.34 -5.19 5.49
C TYR A 338 1.40 -4.78 4.36
N HIS A 339 0.33 -5.56 4.16
CA HIS A 339 -0.75 -5.24 3.24
C HIS A 339 -2.02 -4.90 4.01
N PHE A 340 -2.78 -3.95 3.49
CA PHE A 340 -4.06 -3.57 4.09
C PHE A 340 -5.17 -3.48 3.06
N TYR A 341 -6.23 -4.22 3.32
CA TYR A 341 -7.51 -4.12 2.64
C TYR A 341 -8.61 -4.10 3.70
N PRO A 342 -9.49 -3.08 3.74
CA PRO A 342 -10.52 -3.00 4.77
C PRO A 342 -11.53 -4.15 4.72
N LYS A 343 -11.58 -4.89 3.58
CA LYS A 343 -12.47 -6.04 3.35
C LYS A 343 -12.03 -6.82 2.11
N VAL A 344 -12.63 -7.99 1.86
CA VAL A 344 -12.67 -8.59 0.51
C VAL A 344 -13.78 -7.99 -0.32
N SER A 345 -13.65 -8.06 -1.64
CA SER A 345 -14.69 -7.64 -2.56
C SER A 345 -15.89 -8.63 -2.55
N GLU A 346 -17.01 -8.18 -3.11
CA GLU A 346 -18.21 -8.98 -3.33
C GLU A 346 -17.89 -10.31 -4.04
N ARG A 347 -16.95 -10.32 -5.00
CA ARG A 347 -16.55 -11.54 -5.75
C ARG A 347 -15.85 -12.59 -4.89
N CYS A 348 -15.26 -12.19 -3.77
CA CYS A 348 -14.66 -13.07 -2.78
C CYS A 348 -15.56 -13.31 -1.55
N GLY A 349 -16.83 -12.87 -1.61
CA GLY A 349 -17.87 -13.26 -0.68
C GLY A 349 -18.24 -12.23 0.38
N SER A 350 -17.73 -11.01 0.34
CA SER A 350 -18.19 -9.93 1.22
C SER A 350 -19.67 -9.65 1.01
N LYS A 351 -20.33 -9.22 2.08
CA LYS A 351 -21.72 -8.77 2.10
C LYS A 351 -21.85 -7.28 2.41
N GLU A 352 -20.75 -6.63 2.74
CA GLU A 352 -20.72 -5.19 2.94
C GLU A 352 -20.76 -4.49 1.58
N GLY A 353 -21.78 -3.67 1.38
CA GLY A 353 -21.99 -2.89 0.16
C GLY A 353 -21.41 -1.47 0.27
N PRO A 354 -21.75 -0.60 -0.70
CA PRO A 354 -21.23 0.78 -0.73
C PRO A 354 -21.71 1.65 0.45
N GLU A 355 -22.72 1.23 1.20
CA GLU A 355 -23.23 1.94 2.37
C GLU A 355 -22.22 2.07 3.53
N VAL A 356 -21.16 1.23 3.56
CA VAL A 356 -20.13 1.32 4.59
C VAL A 356 -19.03 2.33 4.26
N ALA A 357 -18.88 2.70 2.99
CA ALA A 357 -17.71 3.37 2.43
C ALA A 357 -17.30 4.66 3.15
N LEU A 358 -18.29 5.46 3.60
CA LEU A 358 -18.07 6.76 4.26
C LEU A 358 -18.23 6.68 5.78
N THR A 359 -18.46 5.49 6.34
CA THR A 359 -18.58 5.33 7.80
C THR A 359 -17.21 5.38 8.46
N GLN A 360 -17.12 6.01 9.63
CA GLN A 360 -15.88 6.04 10.39
C GLN A 360 -15.40 4.65 10.81
N GLU A 361 -16.30 3.69 11.02
CA GLU A 361 -15.95 2.30 11.27
C GLU A 361 -15.14 1.71 10.11
N PHE A 362 -15.53 1.98 8.85
CA PHE A 362 -14.83 1.50 7.68
C PHE A 362 -13.51 2.24 7.44
N LEU A 363 -13.55 3.57 7.55
CA LEU A 363 -12.40 4.44 7.32
C LEU A 363 -11.29 4.24 8.35
N SER A 364 -11.62 3.96 9.61
CA SER A 364 -10.64 3.77 10.69
C SER A 364 -10.07 2.34 10.78
N ARG A 365 -10.52 1.38 9.96
CA ARG A 365 -9.97 0.01 9.99
C ARG A 365 -8.46 0.00 9.79
N ILE A 366 -7.94 0.90 8.96
CA ILE A 366 -6.50 1.01 8.69
C ILE A 366 -5.68 1.34 9.94
N GLU A 367 -6.21 2.11 10.87
CA GLU A 367 -5.51 2.47 12.10
C GLU A 367 -5.25 1.22 12.96
N THR A 368 -6.22 0.31 13.05
CA THR A 368 -6.08 -0.91 13.84
C THR A 368 -5.00 -1.83 13.29
N ASP A 369 -4.91 -1.96 11.96
CA ASP A 369 -3.84 -2.74 11.30
C ASP A 369 -2.50 -2.01 11.47
N LYS A 370 -2.45 -0.69 11.23
CA LYS A 370 -1.26 0.13 11.42
C LYS A 370 -0.69 -0.03 12.83
N ASP A 371 -1.49 0.21 13.87
CA ASP A 371 -1.08 0.13 15.26
C ASP A 371 -0.52 -1.27 15.62
N PHE A 372 -1.10 -2.32 15.05
CA PHE A 372 -0.60 -3.69 15.25
C PHE A 372 0.79 -3.89 14.66
N TYR A 373 1.01 -3.49 13.39
CA TYR A 373 2.29 -3.66 12.74
C TYR A 373 3.36 -2.69 13.26
N GLU A 374 2.99 -1.47 13.68
CA GLU A 374 3.87 -0.56 14.42
C GLU A 374 4.35 -1.21 15.72
N GLY A 375 3.45 -1.85 16.47
CA GLY A 375 3.82 -2.58 17.68
C GLY A 375 4.82 -3.72 17.42
N LEU A 376 4.72 -4.40 16.29
CA LEU A 376 5.70 -5.44 15.89
C LEU A 376 7.03 -4.79 15.46
N ARG A 377 6.98 -3.72 14.65
CA ARG A 377 8.17 -2.97 14.27
C ARG A 377 8.93 -2.49 15.50
N ASP A 378 8.26 -1.84 16.43
CA ASP A 378 8.85 -1.30 17.66
C ASP A 378 9.50 -2.37 18.52
N GLN A 379 8.92 -3.57 18.53
CA GLN A 379 9.44 -4.69 19.31
C GLN A 379 10.66 -5.36 18.66
N TYR A 380 10.67 -5.51 17.33
CA TYR A 380 11.67 -6.32 16.62
C TYR A 380 12.64 -5.49 15.78
N GLN A 381 12.22 -4.33 15.27
CA GLN A 381 12.98 -3.48 14.36
C GLN A 381 12.66 -1.99 14.54
N PRO A 382 12.91 -1.40 15.73
CA PRO A 382 12.36 -0.10 16.14
C PRO A 382 12.77 1.10 15.27
N ASP A 383 13.86 1.00 14.53
CA ASP A 383 14.35 2.10 13.67
C ASP A 383 13.99 1.90 12.18
N ALA A 384 13.30 0.80 11.83
CA ALA A 384 12.94 0.53 10.45
C ALA A 384 11.76 1.38 9.99
N PRO A 385 11.81 1.94 8.77
CA PRO A 385 10.65 2.56 8.14
C PRO A 385 9.54 1.53 7.90
N MET A 386 8.30 2.03 7.82
CA MET A 386 7.12 1.18 7.60
C MET A 386 6.47 1.47 6.25
N TRP A 387 6.27 0.43 5.46
CA TRP A 387 5.59 0.51 4.17
C TRP A 387 4.31 -0.33 4.15
N VAL A 388 3.21 0.27 3.69
CA VAL A 388 2.00 -0.47 3.31
C VAL A 388 2.14 -0.86 1.83
N THR A 389 2.72 -2.02 1.56
CA THR A 389 3.13 -2.42 0.20
C THR A 389 1.96 -2.88 -0.70
N GLU A 390 0.78 -3.07 -0.14
CA GLU A 390 -0.49 -3.13 -0.89
C GLU A 390 -1.62 -2.48 -0.09
N ILE A 391 -2.34 -1.56 -0.72
CA ILE A 391 -3.55 -0.95 -0.18
C ILE A 391 -4.54 -0.65 -1.30
N ALA A 392 -5.81 -1.02 -1.11
CA ALA A 392 -6.91 -0.61 -1.99
C ALA A 392 -8.25 -0.68 -1.26
N GLN A 393 -9.35 -0.41 -1.99
CA GLN A 393 -10.71 -0.40 -1.46
C GLN A 393 -11.16 -1.78 -0.92
N ALA A 394 -10.77 -2.86 -1.59
CA ALA A 394 -11.04 -4.24 -1.17
C ALA A 394 -10.09 -5.20 -1.88
N ALA A 395 -9.69 -6.28 -1.21
CA ALA A 395 -8.95 -7.37 -1.84
C ALA A 395 -9.78 -8.06 -2.95
N CYS A 396 -9.14 -8.86 -3.80
CA CYS A 396 -9.75 -9.52 -4.95
C CYS A 396 -10.25 -8.51 -6.03
N GLY A 397 -9.45 -7.51 -6.35
CA GLY A 397 -9.69 -6.61 -7.48
C GLY A 397 -10.68 -5.47 -7.23
N GLY A 398 -11.02 -5.21 -5.97
CA GLY A 398 -11.97 -4.15 -5.58
C GLY A 398 -13.44 -4.53 -5.79
N ASP A 399 -14.33 -3.76 -5.22
CA ASP A 399 -15.76 -3.78 -5.50
C ASP A 399 -16.11 -2.91 -6.71
N ARG A 400 -17.36 -2.94 -7.18
CA ARG A 400 -17.87 -2.09 -8.28
C ARG A 400 -17.67 -0.59 -8.02
N TRP A 401 -17.75 -0.18 -6.77
CA TRP A 401 -17.63 1.21 -6.36
C TRP A 401 -16.18 1.67 -6.11
N ALA A 402 -15.20 0.76 -6.18
CA ALA A 402 -13.78 1.11 -6.06
C ALA A 402 -13.29 2.06 -7.17
N SER A 403 -13.92 2.00 -8.36
CA SER A 403 -13.61 2.86 -9.51
C SER A 403 -14.44 4.16 -9.55
N THR A 404 -15.22 4.45 -8.50
CA THR A 404 -16.11 5.60 -8.45
C THR A 404 -15.62 6.68 -7.47
N TYR A 405 -16.25 7.84 -7.52
CA TYR A 405 -15.96 8.95 -6.62
C TYR A 405 -16.10 8.57 -5.13
N ARG A 406 -16.93 7.60 -4.81
CA ARG A 406 -17.15 7.11 -3.44
C ARG A 406 -15.84 6.71 -2.74
N ASP A 407 -14.90 6.11 -3.48
CA ASP A 407 -13.62 5.66 -2.90
C ASP A 407 -12.58 6.78 -2.71
N VAL A 408 -12.81 7.97 -3.26
CA VAL A 408 -11.92 9.14 -3.06
C VAL A 408 -11.82 9.51 -1.59
N ILE A 409 -12.94 9.43 -0.85
CA ILE A 409 -13.00 9.74 0.58
C ILE A 409 -12.05 8.80 1.36
N ARG A 410 -12.18 7.48 1.16
CA ARG A 410 -11.27 6.51 1.78
C ARG A 410 -9.82 6.73 1.34
N TYR A 411 -9.59 6.98 0.04
CA TYR A 411 -8.25 7.15 -0.50
C TYR A 411 -7.47 8.26 0.21
N VAL A 412 -8.07 9.46 0.29
CA VAL A 412 -7.43 10.63 0.92
C VAL A 412 -7.35 10.46 2.44
N ASP A 413 -8.40 9.94 3.08
CA ASP A 413 -8.44 9.70 4.52
C ASP A 413 -7.39 8.65 4.96
N SER A 414 -7.23 7.57 4.18
CA SER A 414 -6.20 6.56 4.43
C SER A 414 -4.78 7.13 4.31
N ASN A 415 -4.53 7.96 3.29
CA ASN A 415 -3.24 8.64 3.15
C ASN A 415 -2.92 9.50 4.36
N GLY A 416 -3.90 10.30 4.84
CA GLY A 416 -3.73 11.14 6.01
C GLY A 416 -3.46 10.33 7.28
N ARG A 417 -4.21 9.26 7.53
CA ARG A 417 -4.03 8.38 8.69
C ARG A 417 -2.68 7.67 8.70
N LEU A 418 -2.20 7.25 7.54
CA LEU A 418 -0.88 6.64 7.42
C LEU A 418 0.24 7.65 7.62
N ALA A 419 0.14 8.84 7.01
CA ALA A 419 1.16 9.87 7.09
C ALA A 419 1.32 10.46 8.50
N THR A 420 0.26 10.52 9.32
CA THR A 420 0.32 11.01 10.71
C THR A 420 0.88 10.00 11.70
N GLY A 421 1.08 8.75 11.30
CA GLY A 421 1.81 7.73 12.04
C GLY A 421 3.25 7.61 11.54
N ASP A 422 3.82 6.43 11.72
CA ASP A 422 5.16 6.11 11.23
C ASP A 422 5.11 5.40 9.86
N GLY A 423 4.06 5.67 9.05
CA GLY A 423 3.91 5.13 7.70
C GLY A 423 4.72 5.95 6.70
N ASP A 424 5.86 5.42 6.26
CA ASP A 424 6.78 6.15 5.36
C ASP A 424 6.38 6.08 3.88
N ALA A 425 5.72 4.98 3.45
CA ALA A 425 5.20 4.85 2.09
C ALA A 425 3.99 3.94 2.01
N MET A 426 3.10 4.23 1.06
CA MET A 426 1.93 3.42 0.75
C MET A 426 1.84 3.13 -0.76
N PHE A 427 1.50 1.88 -1.11
CA PHE A 427 1.47 1.43 -2.49
C PHE A 427 0.05 1.08 -2.91
N HIS A 428 -0.58 1.98 -3.66
CA HIS A 428 -1.93 1.74 -4.15
C HIS A 428 -1.98 0.56 -5.14
N ASN A 429 -2.85 -0.39 -4.91
CA ASN A 429 -3.05 -1.54 -5.79
C ASN A 429 -4.29 -1.34 -6.66
N THR A 430 -4.15 -1.12 -7.99
CA THR A 430 -3.00 -1.09 -8.89
C THR A 430 -2.92 0.21 -9.71
N LEU A 431 -1.91 0.33 -10.59
CA LEU A 431 -1.88 1.45 -11.56
C LEU A 431 -3.02 1.32 -12.59
N ALA A 432 -3.20 0.15 -13.23
CA ALA A 432 -4.07 0.03 -14.40
C ALA A 432 -4.85 -1.30 -14.54
N ALA A 433 -4.99 -2.10 -13.49
CA ALA A 433 -5.72 -3.37 -13.59
C ALA A 433 -6.83 -3.50 -12.56
N SER A 434 -8.00 -3.99 -13.01
CA SER A 434 -9.19 -4.26 -12.20
C SER A 434 -9.93 -2.99 -11.71
N ASP A 435 -10.96 -3.16 -10.84
CA ASP A 435 -11.83 -2.05 -10.42
C ASP A 435 -11.13 -1.07 -9.47
N TYR A 436 -10.18 -1.52 -8.67
CA TYR A 436 -9.48 -0.66 -7.72
C TYR A 436 -8.35 0.18 -8.33
N ALA A 437 -7.99 -0.04 -9.61
CA ALA A 437 -6.88 0.66 -10.25
C ALA A 437 -7.10 2.18 -10.35
N LEU A 438 -6.00 2.93 -10.41
CA LEU A 438 -6.04 4.38 -10.63
C LEU A 438 -6.47 4.75 -12.05
N LEU A 439 -6.15 3.88 -13.02
CA LEU A 439 -6.49 4.05 -14.43
C LEU A 439 -7.42 2.91 -14.88
N ASP A 440 -8.29 3.22 -15.81
CA ASP A 440 -9.07 2.20 -16.52
C ASP A 440 -8.17 1.38 -17.45
N GLU A 441 -8.34 0.07 -17.50
CA GLU A 441 -7.46 -0.82 -18.25
C GLU A 441 -7.64 -0.75 -19.78
N ASP A 442 -8.84 -0.38 -20.25
CA ASP A 442 -9.18 -0.40 -21.67
C ASP A 442 -8.75 0.86 -22.43
N GLY A 443 -8.63 1.98 -21.73
CA GLY A 443 -8.29 3.27 -22.34
C GLY A 443 -7.29 4.08 -21.56
N LEU A 444 -6.81 3.57 -20.42
CA LEU A 444 -5.99 4.30 -19.47
C LEU A 444 -6.68 5.63 -19.06
N VAL A 445 -8.00 5.55 -18.85
CA VAL A 445 -8.79 6.70 -18.41
C VAL A 445 -8.58 6.89 -16.91
N PRO A 446 -8.15 8.10 -16.45
CA PRO A 446 -8.01 8.37 -15.03
C PRO A 446 -9.33 8.22 -14.28
N ARG A 447 -9.34 7.42 -13.22
CA ARG A 447 -10.46 7.27 -12.30
C ARG A 447 -10.43 8.35 -11.21
N PRO A 448 -11.50 8.54 -10.45
CA PRO A 448 -11.54 9.59 -9.42
C PRO A 448 -10.35 9.59 -8.44
N ASN A 449 -9.91 8.40 -7.98
CA ASN A 449 -8.75 8.27 -7.09
C ASN A 449 -7.44 8.78 -7.70
N TYR A 450 -7.26 8.63 -9.02
CA TYR A 450 -6.09 9.15 -9.72
C TYR A 450 -5.95 10.67 -9.53
N TRP A 451 -7.05 11.41 -9.65
CA TRP A 451 -7.02 12.87 -9.52
C TRP A 451 -6.75 13.31 -8.08
N ALA A 452 -7.31 12.59 -7.10
CA ALA A 452 -6.99 12.80 -5.70
C ALA A 452 -5.52 12.52 -5.41
N ALA A 453 -4.97 11.45 -6.02
CA ALA A 453 -3.56 11.10 -5.93
C ALA A 453 -2.64 12.19 -6.49
N VAL A 454 -2.98 12.75 -7.66
CA VAL A 454 -2.22 13.88 -8.27
C VAL A 454 -2.24 15.12 -7.37
N LEU A 455 -3.37 15.45 -6.74
CA LEU A 455 -3.44 16.59 -5.82
C LEU A 455 -2.67 16.32 -4.53
N TRP A 456 -2.79 15.11 -3.96
CA TRP A 456 -2.01 14.72 -2.78
C TRP A 456 -0.53 14.90 -3.04
N HIS A 457 -0.01 14.31 -4.13
CA HIS A 457 1.39 14.41 -4.49
C HIS A 457 1.88 15.87 -4.67
N ARG A 458 1.04 16.73 -5.25
CA ARG A 458 1.41 18.13 -5.51
C ARG A 458 1.36 19.03 -4.28
N LEU A 459 0.53 18.69 -3.30
CA LEU A 459 0.15 19.62 -2.23
C LEU A 459 0.58 19.15 -0.84
N MET A 460 0.69 17.84 -0.61
CA MET A 460 1.03 17.25 0.68
C MET A 460 2.51 16.83 0.68
N GLY A 461 3.38 17.69 1.20
CA GLY A 461 4.83 17.43 1.23
C GLY A 461 5.23 16.46 2.35
N PRO A 462 6.53 16.11 2.45
CA PRO A 462 6.99 15.08 3.37
C PRO A 462 6.92 15.47 4.86
N ALA A 463 6.94 16.75 5.20
CA ALA A 463 6.82 17.20 6.59
C ALA A 463 5.36 17.23 7.03
N VAL A 464 5.01 16.33 7.94
CA VAL A 464 3.65 16.18 8.50
C VAL A 464 3.53 17.02 9.78
N LEU A 465 2.41 17.72 9.90
CA LEU A 465 2.15 18.65 10.98
C LEU A 465 0.96 18.17 11.83
N ASP A 466 1.02 18.41 13.13
CA ASP A 466 -0.09 18.13 14.03
C ASP A 466 -1.23 19.14 13.84
N VAL A 467 -2.47 18.66 13.81
CA VAL A 467 -3.67 19.49 13.76
C VAL A 467 -4.48 19.31 15.03
N THR A 468 -4.71 20.42 15.69
CA THR A 468 -5.24 20.49 17.06
C THR A 468 -6.67 20.00 17.26
N HIS A 469 -7.44 19.73 16.19
CA HIS A 469 -8.87 19.41 16.35
C HIS A 469 -9.41 18.47 15.26
N HIS A 470 -10.03 17.39 15.72
CA HIS A 470 -11.02 16.62 14.96
C HIS A 470 -12.42 16.97 15.49
N PRO A 471 -13.07 17.98 14.94
CA PRO A 471 -14.25 18.61 15.57
C PRO A 471 -15.54 17.82 15.38
N ALA A 472 -15.61 16.95 14.38
CA ALA A 472 -16.79 16.13 14.10
C ALA A 472 -16.37 14.70 13.73
N PRO A 473 -17.21 13.70 14.05
CA PRO A 473 -16.90 12.30 13.76
C PRO A 473 -16.77 11.98 12.26
N ASP A 474 -17.29 12.86 11.39
CA ASP A 474 -17.34 12.73 9.95
C ASP A 474 -16.49 13.77 9.21
N LEU A 475 -15.56 14.43 9.93
CA LEU A 475 -14.65 15.41 9.39
C LEU A 475 -13.22 15.10 9.82
N SER A 476 -12.36 14.70 8.88
CA SER A 476 -10.93 14.49 9.11
C SER A 476 -10.14 15.66 8.52
N VAL A 477 -9.07 16.07 9.19
CA VAL A 477 -8.14 17.11 8.73
C VAL A 477 -6.72 16.60 8.92
N TYR A 478 -5.91 16.70 7.87
CA TYR A 478 -4.49 16.35 7.86
C TYR A 478 -3.69 17.54 7.35
N ALA A 479 -2.53 17.82 7.93
CA ALA A 479 -1.73 18.97 7.56
C ALA A 479 -0.29 18.60 7.21
N HIS A 480 0.18 19.10 6.08
CA HIS A 480 1.55 18.94 5.62
C HIS A 480 2.13 20.29 5.18
N CYS A 481 3.43 20.45 5.24
CA CYS A 481 4.07 21.55 4.55
C CYS A 481 3.86 21.41 3.03
N THR A 482 3.50 22.51 2.36
CA THR A 482 3.31 22.49 0.90
C THR A 482 4.64 22.35 0.19
N PRO A 483 4.85 21.32 -0.68
CA PRO A 483 6.12 21.10 -1.33
C PRO A 483 6.40 22.18 -2.40
N GLY A 484 7.66 22.65 -2.49
CA GLY A 484 8.10 23.57 -3.55
C GLY A 484 7.45 24.94 -3.57
N ALA A 485 6.75 25.34 -2.52
CA ALA A 485 6.16 26.67 -2.40
C ALA A 485 7.25 27.76 -2.34
N GLU A 486 7.04 28.91 -3.02
CA GLU A 486 7.96 30.04 -2.96
C GLU A 486 7.98 30.66 -1.56
N ASP A 487 6.82 30.79 -0.94
CA ASP A 487 6.66 31.24 0.45
C ASP A 487 6.21 30.05 1.32
N PRO A 488 6.64 29.95 2.57
CA PRO A 488 6.22 28.88 3.47
C PRO A 488 4.70 28.78 3.56
N SER A 489 4.16 27.60 3.33
CA SER A 489 2.74 27.31 3.38
C SER A 489 2.43 25.93 3.91
N VAL A 490 1.25 25.80 4.49
CA VAL A 490 0.66 24.53 4.96
C VAL A 490 -0.50 24.17 4.05
N THR A 491 -0.56 22.92 3.66
CA THR A 491 -1.74 22.34 3.00
C THR A 491 -2.51 21.49 4.01
N TYR A 492 -3.79 21.78 4.15
CA TYR A 492 -4.74 20.97 4.91
C TYR A 492 -5.57 20.12 3.95
N ALA A 493 -5.49 18.80 4.06
CA ALA A 493 -6.44 17.90 3.42
C ALA A 493 -7.65 17.73 4.35
N VAL A 494 -8.77 18.27 3.95
CA VAL A 494 -10.04 18.25 4.69
C VAL A 494 -10.96 17.25 4.04
N VAL A 495 -11.32 16.19 4.76
CA VAL A 495 -12.17 15.10 4.29
C VAL A 495 -13.51 15.15 5.00
N ASN A 496 -14.57 15.54 4.31
CA ASN A 496 -15.94 15.46 4.81
C ASN A 496 -16.60 14.16 4.36
N SER A 497 -16.71 13.19 5.28
CA SER A 497 -17.33 11.90 5.01
C SER A 497 -18.85 11.87 5.27
N SER A 498 -19.44 12.97 5.75
CA SER A 498 -20.89 13.10 5.87
C SER A 498 -21.58 13.07 4.51
N GLU A 499 -22.60 12.26 4.33
CA GLU A 499 -23.40 12.25 3.10
C GLU A 499 -24.44 13.39 3.03
N THR A 500 -24.64 14.13 4.12
CA THR A 500 -25.74 15.11 4.21
C THR A 500 -25.33 16.48 4.68
N GLU A 501 -24.25 16.61 5.44
CA GLU A 501 -23.86 17.86 6.10
C GLU A 501 -22.71 18.54 5.37
N THR A 502 -22.90 19.80 5.00
CA THR A 502 -21.78 20.68 4.62
C THR A 502 -21.01 21.07 5.86
N ARG A 503 -19.69 21.03 5.80
CA ARG A 503 -18.80 21.46 6.86
C ARG A 503 -18.18 22.81 6.49
N THR A 504 -18.13 23.73 7.46
CA THR A 504 -17.48 25.03 7.29
C THR A 504 -16.15 25.00 8.04
N VAL A 505 -15.05 25.20 7.30
CA VAL A 505 -13.71 25.31 7.87
C VAL A 505 -13.23 26.74 7.79
N ALA A 506 -12.85 27.33 8.91
CA ALA A 506 -12.32 28.69 8.94
C ALA A 506 -10.81 28.66 8.62
N THR A 507 -10.35 29.58 7.79
CA THR A 507 -8.94 29.74 7.46
C THR A 507 -8.20 30.45 8.60
N GLY A 508 -7.09 29.85 9.07
CA GLY A 508 -6.29 30.40 10.15
C GLY A 508 -5.57 31.69 9.78
N SER A 509 -5.12 31.81 8.53
CA SER A 509 -4.42 32.98 7.97
C SER A 509 -5.35 34.05 7.43
N GLY A 510 -6.65 33.77 7.32
CA GLY A 510 -7.66 34.67 6.74
C GLY A 510 -7.72 34.69 5.20
N SER A 511 -6.84 33.96 4.52
CA SER A 511 -6.87 33.78 3.05
C SER A 511 -6.26 32.40 2.70
N ALA A 512 -6.84 31.71 1.73
CA ALA A 512 -6.38 30.40 1.29
C ALA A 512 -6.53 30.21 -0.22
N GLU A 513 -5.76 29.25 -0.76
CA GLU A 513 -6.00 28.63 -2.06
C GLU A 513 -6.69 27.28 -1.84
N VAL A 514 -7.76 27.02 -2.58
CA VAL A 514 -8.65 25.87 -2.36
C VAL A 514 -8.73 25.01 -3.60
N TYR A 515 -8.52 23.72 -3.43
CA TYR A 515 -8.69 22.67 -4.43
C TYR A 515 -9.80 21.74 -3.94
N LEU A 516 -11.05 22.03 -4.32
CA LEU A 516 -12.22 21.27 -3.88
C LEU A 516 -12.57 20.18 -4.89
N LEU A 517 -12.48 18.93 -4.45
CA LEU A 517 -12.89 17.74 -5.20
C LEU A 517 -14.34 17.37 -4.88
N THR A 518 -15.17 17.34 -5.91
CA THR A 518 -16.60 16.97 -5.84
C THR A 518 -17.00 16.08 -7.00
N SER A 519 -18.19 15.48 -6.92
CA SER A 519 -18.83 14.78 -8.04
C SER A 519 -20.34 14.92 -7.99
N ASP A 520 -21.01 14.71 -9.11
CA ASP A 520 -22.47 14.75 -9.21
C ASP A 520 -23.15 13.63 -8.41
N SER A 521 -22.43 12.52 -8.18
CA SER A 521 -22.88 11.42 -7.31
C SER A 521 -21.71 10.59 -6.81
N LEU A 522 -21.89 9.89 -5.69
CA LEU A 522 -20.90 8.95 -5.14
C LEU A 522 -20.54 7.82 -6.12
N ASP A 523 -21.47 7.40 -6.95
CA ASP A 523 -21.29 6.30 -7.90
C ASP A 523 -20.77 6.77 -9.29
N SER A 524 -20.42 8.06 -9.40
CA SER A 524 -19.83 8.63 -10.63
C SER A 524 -18.40 8.16 -10.85
N GLY A 525 -18.07 7.80 -12.09
CA GLY A 525 -16.68 7.58 -12.53
C GLY A 525 -15.95 8.89 -12.86
N SER A 526 -16.59 10.05 -12.68
CA SER A 526 -16.04 11.39 -12.95
C SER A 526 -15.87 12.18 -11.66
N ILE A 527 -14.91 13.10 -11.65
CA ILE A 527 -14.62 14.00 -10.54
C ILE A 527 -14.41 15.42 -11.08
N SER A 528 -14.79 16.41 -10.28
CA SER A 528 -14.58 17.83 -10.58
C SER A 528 -13.63 18.46 -9.58
N LEU A 529 -12.77 19.34 -10.08
CA LEU A 529 -11.98 20.25 -9.28
C LEU A 529 -12.58 21.66 -9.41
N ASN A 530 -12.99 22.25 -8.29
CA ASN A 530 -13.61 23.59 -8.26
C ASN A 530 -14.73 23.72 -9.31
N GLY A 531 -15.60 22.68 -9.40
CA GLY A 531 -16.72 22.63 -10.34
C GLY A 531 -16.36 22.32 -11.81
N THR A 532 -15.07 22.17 -12.14
CA THR A 532 -14.62 21.78 -13.48
C THR A 532 -14.30 20.29 -13.53
N VAL A 533 -14.96 19.54 -14.41
CA VAL A 533 -14.71 18.10 -14.60
C VAL A 533 -13.28 17.88 -15.09
N LEU A 534 -12.53 17.01 -14.39
CA LEU A 534 -11.16 16.67 -14.74
C LEU A 534 -11.12 15.59 -15.82
N ALA A 535 -10.32 15.83 -16.85
CA ALA A 535 -10.03 14.86 -17.91
C ALA A 535 -8.62 15.09 -18.46
N ALA A 536 -7.87 14.00 -18.64
CA ALA A 536 -6.58 14.07 -19.33
C ALA A 536 -6.77 14.13 -20.84
N ALA A 537 -5.82 14.76 -21.54
CA ALA A 537 -5.78 14.77 -22.99
C ALA A 537 -5.53 13.34 -23.55
N ASP A 538 -5.69 13.15 -24.85
CA ASP A 538 -5.53 11.83 -25.50
C ASP A 538 -4.13 11.23 -25.30
N ASP A 539 -3.10 12.04 -25.17
CA ASP A 539 -1.73 11.64 -24.89
C ASP A 539 -1.43 11.46 -23.39
N GLY A 540 -2.42 11.66 -22.50
CA GLY A 540 -2.27 11.57 -21.06
C GLY A 540 -1.79 12.87 -20.39
N THR A 541 -1.62 13.96 -21.13
CA THR A 541 -1.29 15.27 -20.55
C THR A 541 -2.41 15.73 -19.61
N LEU A 542 -2.03 16.14 -18.39
CA LEU A 542 -2.97 16.59 -17.37
C LEU A 542 -3.46 18.00 -17.66
N PRO A 543 -4.75 18.32 -17.36
CA PRO A 543 -5.27 19.66 -17.45
C PRO A 543 -4.62 20.57 -16.40
N PRO A 544 -4.71 21.89 -16.54
CA PRO A 544 -4.44 22.81 -15.44
C PRO A 544 -5.32 22.47 -14.24
N MET A 545 -4.70 22.37 -13.07
CA MET A 545 -5.39 22.14 -11.81
C MET A 545 -5.16 23.39 -10.95
N GLU A 546 -6.04 24.37 -11.14
CA GLU A 546 -5.90 25.70 -10.54
C GLU A 546 -6.74 25.80 -9.27
N ALA A 547 -6.18 26.49 -8.26
CA ALA A 547 -6.89 26.80 -7.03
C ALA A 547 -7.93 27.90 -7.22
N GLU A 548 -8.96 27.86 -6.40
CA GLU A 548 -9.81 29.02 -6.13
C GLU A 548 -9.33 29.74 -4.87
N LYS A 549 -9.50 31.06 -4.82
CA LYS A 549 -9.15 31.86 -3.64
C LYS A 549 -10.33 31.98 -2.69
N ALA A 550 -10.09 31.66 -1.42
CA ALA A 550 -11.05 31.84 -0.35
C ALA A 550 -10.55 32.84 0.70
N THR A 551 -11.48 33.49 1.40
CA THR A 551 -11.20 34.39 2.51
C THR A 551 -12.11 34.07 3.68
N GLY A 552 -11.52 33.88 4.87
CA GLY A 552 -12.23 33.69 6.13
C GLY A 552 -12.73 32.28 6.36
N SER A 553 -13.39 31.63 5.39
CA SER A 553 -13.86 30.25 5.52
C SER A 553 -14.03 29.58 4.17
N VAL A 554 -14.03 28.23 4.19
CA VAL A 554 -14.27 27.33 3.06
C VAL A 554 -15.45 26.42 3.43
N GLU A 555 -16.41 26.30 2.53
CA GLU A 555 -17.45 25.28 2.64
C GLU A 555 -16.98 23.98 1.97
N VAL A 556 -17.03 22.89 2.72
CA VAL A 556 -16.71 21.54 2.25
C VAL A 556 -18.02 20.75 2.17
N PRO A 557 -18.59 20.57 0.97
CA PRO A 557 -19.89 19.90 0.76
C PRO A 557 -19.92 18.48 1.32
N PRO A 558 -21.11 17.85 1.43
CA PRO A 558 -21.23 16.45 1.77
C PRO A 558 -20.37 15.56 0.86
N ALA A 559 -19.75 14.54 1.45
CA ALA A 559 -18.94 13.55 0.76
C ALA A 559 -17.91 14.18 -0.21
N SER A 560 -17.12 15.14 0.28
CA SER A 560 -16.12 15.82 -0.54
C SER A 560 -14.77 15.98 0.17
N VAL A 561 -13.75 16.31 -0.61
CA VAL A 561 -12.39 16.55 -0.14
C VAL A 561 -11.95 17.94 -0.60
N ALA A 562 -11.39 18.72 0.31
CA ALA A 562 -10.77 20.00 -0.02
C ALA A 562 -9.29 19.99 0.40
N PHE A 563 -8.40 20.36 -0.50
CA PHE A 563 -7.04 20.75 -0.12
C PHE A 563 -7.03 22.27 0.02
N VAL A 564 -6.68 22.73 1.21
CA VAL A 564 -6.68 24.16 1.57
C VAL A 564 -5.26 24.58 1.86
N VAL A 565 -4.68 25.43 1.04
CA VAL A 565 -3.30 25.91 1.16
C VAL A 565 -3.30 27.28 1.79
N GLU A 566 -2.59 27.43 2.90
CA GLU A 566 -2.46 28.68 3.63
C GLU A 566 -1.00 29.10 3.83
N PRO A 567 -0.68 30.41 3.71
CA PRO A 567 0.62 30.91 4.15
C PRO A 567 0.82 30.63 5.64
N THR A 568 2.06 30.30 6.01
CA THR A 568 2.40 29.97 7.40
C THR A 568 3.75 30.53 7.79
N ASP A 569 3.98 30.66 9.12
CA ASP A 569 5.27 30.93 9.73
C ASP A 569 5.80 29.71 10.52
N VAL A 570 5.16 28.54 10.37
CA VAL A 570 5.60 27.28 10.97
C VAL A 570 7.01 26.94 10.50
N ARG A 571 7.91 26.72 11.46
CA ARG A 571 9.35 26.52 11.22
C ARG A 571 9.63 25.31 10.33
N ALA A 572 8.88 24.22 10.50
CA ALA A 572 9.03 23.01 9.69
C ALA A 572 8.85 23.28 8.18
N CYS A 573 8.01 24.25 7.80
CA CYS A 573 7.73 24.58 6.41
C CYS A 573 8.66 25.67 5.83
N SER A 574 9.59 26.17 6.63
CA SER A 574 10.53 27.24 6.22
C SER A 574 11.88 26.72 5.68
N ARG A 575 12.01 25.41 5.41
CA ARG A 575 13.29 24.76 5.02
C ARG A 575 13.32 24.42 3.54
#